data_5f2897b26f9beabe22e2ad1ff4207698
#
_entry.id   5f2897b26f9beabe22e2ad1ff4207698
#
_cell.length_a   1.000
_cell.length_b   1.000
_cell.length_c   1.000
_cell.angle_alpha   90.00
_cell.angle_beta   90.00
_cell.angle_gamma   90.00
#
_symmetry.space_group_name_H-M   'P 1'
#
loop_
_entity.id
_entity.type
_entity.pdbx_description
1 polymer ?
#
loop_
_entity_poly.entity_id
_entity_poly.type
_entity_poly.pdbx_seq_one_letter_code
_entity_poly.pdbx_strand_id
1 'polypeptide(L)'
;MRACRRSLCSCPDADNVFLRILRRQHAADIVEDGERLLTFHDHRPASDLHLLVIPKRFVRDASQLRPADAPLVHEMHSTAHRLARRLAAEAFDEEQLSLGFHWPPALSVPWLHLHAIYPRARRRWPWKWTPLGFVSPERVIDRLQRQSLAFRPPGEW
;
A
#
# COMPACT_ATOMS: atom_id res chain seq x y z
N MET A 1 21.30 -24.40 4.62
CA MET A 1 20.46 -23.42 3.92
C MET A 1 19.72 -24.12 2.80
N ARG A 2 18.40 -24.34 2.91
CA ARG A 2 17.63 -25.03 1.87
C ARG A 2 17.20 -23.99 0.83
N ALA A 3 17.66 -24.13 -0.41
CA ALA A 3 17.24 -23.33 -1.54
C ALA A 3 15.72 -23.50 -1.75
N CYS A 4 14.95 -22.42 -1.64
CA CYS A 4 13.54 -22.41 -1.94
C CYS A 4 13.37 -22.70 -3.44
N ARG A 5 12.72 -23.82 -3.79
CA ARG A 5 12.39 -24.16 -5.18
C ARG A 5 11.37 -23.14 -5.70
N ARG A 6 11.68 -22.45 -6.80
CA ARG A 6 10.98 -21.29 -7.38
C ARG A 6 9.50 -21.48 -7.77
N SER A 7 8.88 -22.63 -7.50
CA SER A 7 7.59 -22.98 -8.10
C SER A 7 6.34 -22.79 -7.22
N LEU A 8 6.46 -22.57 -5.89
CA LEU A 8 5.30 -22.49 -4.99
C LEU A 8 5.45 -21.50 -3.81
N CYS A 9 6.50 -20.73 -3.76
CA CYS A 9 6.69 -19.75 -2.69
C CYS A 9 6.50 -18.33 -3.25
N SER A 10 5.52 -17.58 -2.77
CA SER A 10 5.33 -16.14 -3.05
C SER A 10 6.42 -15.33 -2.33
N CYS A 11 7.70 -15.67 -2.58
CA CYS A 11 8.82 -14.94 -2.00
C CYS A 11 9.11 -13.70 -2.86
N PRO A 12 9.40 -12.55 -2.26
CA PRO A 12 9.86 -11.39 -3.00
C PRO A 12 11.20 -11.69 -3.65
N ASP A 13 11.45 -11.10 -4.82
CA ASP A 13 12.77 -11.11 -5.42
C ASP A 13 13.78 -10.50 -4.43
N ALA A 14 14.98 -11.10 -4.32
CA ALA A 14 16.04 -10.61 -3.44
C ALA A 14 16.45 -9.16 -3.78
N ASP A 15 16.28 -8.75 -5.02
CA ASP A 15 16.55 -7.39 -5.51
C ASP A 15 15.40 -6.39 -5.29
N ASN A 16 14.27 -6.83 -4.71
CA ASN A 16 13.16 -5.95 -4.41
C ASN A 16 13.58 -4.81 -3.47
N VAL A 17 13.43 -3.57 -3.92
CA VAL A 17 13.89 -2.38 -3.19
C VAL A 17 13.24 -2.25 -1.80
N PHE A 18 11.95 -2.61 -1.64
CA PHE A 18 11.28 -2.54 -0.34
C PHE A 18 11.79 -3.62 0.62
N LEU A 19 12.11 -4.82 0.12
CA LEU A 19 12.77 -5.83 0.93
C LEU A 19 14.15 -5.33 1.43
N ARG A 20 14.90 -4.65 0.58
CA ARG A 20 16.20 -4.07 0.94
C ARG A 20 16.05 -2.94 1.96
N ILE A 21 15.01 -2.10 1.86
CA ILE A 21 14.68 -1.06 2.84
C ILE A 21 14.35 -1.71 4.20
N LEU A 22 13.47 -2.72 4.21
CA LEU A 22 13.10 -3.46 5.42
C LEU A 22 14.31 -4.12 6.11
N ARG A 23 15.29 -4.56 5.33
CA ARG A 23 16.54 -5.14 5.82
C ARG A 23 17.63 -4.11 6.15
N ARG A 24 17.33 -2.82 6.03
CA ARG A 24 18.29 -1.71 6.21
C ARG A 24 19.49 -1.79 5.24
N GLN A 25 19.30 -2.40 4.07
CA GLN A 25 20.29 -2.54 2.99
C GLN A 25 20.14 -1.48 1.90
N HIS A 26 19.11 -0.64 1.99
CA HIS A 26 18.84 0.48 1.10
C HIS A 26 18.34 1.67 1.93
N ALA A 27 18.88 2.85 1.66
CA ALA A 27 18.48 4.07 2.37
C ALA A 27 17.05 4.46 2.00
N ALA A 28 16.27 4.88 2.99
CA ALA A 28 14.95 5.46 2.84
C ALA A 28 14.73 6.49 3.96
N ASP A 29 14.00 7.55 3.65
CA ASP A 29 13.58 8.55 4.62
C ASP A 29 12.37 8.03 5.39
N ILE A 30 12.64 7.33 6.51
CA ILE A 30 11.64 6.62 7.30
C ILE A 30 10.89 7.61 8.19
N VAL A 31 9.58 7.62 8.06
CA VAL A 31 8.65 8.42 8.85
C VAL A 31 8.16 7.68 10.08
N GLU A 32 7.88 6.39 9.93
CA GLU A 32 7.43 5.53 11.02
C GLU A 32 7.77 4.07 10.76
N ASP A 33 8.33 3.41 11.77
CA ASP A 33 8.65 1.98 11.77
C ASP A 33 7.80 1.28 12.84
N GLY A 34 6.56 0.93 12.48
CA GLY A 34 5.62 0.23 13.34
C GLY A 34 5.88 -1.26 13.41
N GLU A 35 5.08 -1.99 14.18
CA GLU A 35 5.20 -3.44 14.33
C GLU A 35 4.98 -4.17 13.00
N ARG A 36 3.91 -3.83 12.28
CA ARG A 36 3.45 -4.51 11.07
C ARG A 36 3.69 -3.72 9.79
N LEU A 37 3.80 -2.40 9.89
CA LEU A 37 3.93 -1.47 8.77
C LEU A 37 5.24 -0.69 8.86
N LEU A 38 5.77 -0.32 7.70
CA LEU A 38 6.83 0.65 7.55
C LEU A 38 6.33 1.78 6.67
N THR A 39 6.55 3.02 7.08
CA THR A 39 6.19 4.22 6.31
C THR A 39 7.43 5.07 6.05
N PHE A 40 7.61 5.50 4.81
CA PHE A 40 8.72 6.34 4.38
C PHE A 40 8.32 7.28 3.24
N HIS A 41 9.11 8.33 3.01
CA HIS A 41 8.90 9.23 1.89
C HIS A 41 9.25 8.55 0.55
N ASP A 42 8.41 8.77 -0.47
CA ASP A 42 8.73 8.31 -1.82
C ASP A 42 9.93 9.14 -2.35
N HIS A 43 10.93 8.44 -2.89
CA HIS A 43 12.12 9.09 -3.48
C HIS A 43 11.82 9.89 -4.77
N ARG A 44 10.66 9.68 -5.38
CA ARG A 44 10.12 10.43 -6.53
C ARG A 44 8.75 11.00 -6.19
N PRO A 45 8.68 12.01 -5.30
CA PRO A 45 7.42 12.47 -4.79
C PRO A 45 6.53 13.04 -5.88
N ALA A 46 5.26 12.63 -5.88
CA ALA A 46 4.25 13.10 -6.83
C ALA A 46 3.64 14.44 -6.41
N SER A 47 3.83 14.86 -5.17
CA SER A 47 3.37 16.14 -4.61
C SER A 47 4.28 16.55 -3.45
N ASP A 48 3.94 17.61 -2.74
CA ASP A 48 4.75 18.16 -1.63
C ASP A 48 4.98 17.10 -0.54
N LEU A 49 3.96 16.32 -0.23
CA LEU A 49 4.06 15.13 0.61
C LEU A 49 3.66 13.89 -0.19
N HIS A 50 4.52 12.89 -0.21
CA HIS A 50 4.24 11.60 -0.79
C HIS A 50 4.84 10.49 0.06
N LEU A 51 3.97 9.80 0.79
CA LEU A 51 4.35 8.68 1.65
C LEU A 51 4.01 7.35 0.98
N LEU A 52 4.83 6.35 1.27
CA LEU A 52 4.57 4.95 0.99
C LEU A 52 4.40 4.21 2.31
N VAL A 53 3.26 3.56 2.49
CA VAL A 53 2.97 2.66 3.61
C VAL A 53 3.03 1.24 3.10
N ILE A 54 3.97 0.45 3.61
CA ILE A 54 4.18 -0.94 3.21
C ILE A 54 3.99 -1.91 4.38
N PRO A 55 3.41 -3.09 4.17
CA PRO A 55 3.44 -4.14 5.20
C PRO A 55 4.83 -4.77 5.26
N LYS A 56 5.28 -5.12 6.48
CA LYS A 56 6.54 -5.83 6.68
C LYS A 56 6.46 -7.27 6.17
N ARG A 57 5.27 -7.90 6.18
CA ARG A 57 5.05 -9.16 5.51
C ARG A 57 4.91 -8.96 4.01
N PHE A 58 5.38 -9.92 3.25
CA PHE A 58 5.25 -9.86 1.80
C PHE A 58 3.80 -10.07 1.35
N VAL A 59 3.30 -9.13 0.58
CA VAL A 59 2.13 -9.23 -0.30
C VAL A 59 2.53 -8.59 -1.61
N ARG A 60 2.34 -9.26 -2.73
CA ARG A 60 2.82 -8.77 -4.02
C ARG A 60 2.16 -7.46 -4.44
N ASP A 61 0.84 -7.40 -4.36
CA ASP A 61 0.03 -6.25 -4.74
C ASP A 61 -1.39 -6.34 -4.17
N ALA A 62 -2.20 -5.30 -4.33
CA ALA A 62 -3.54 -5.24 -3.77
C ALA A 62 -4.53 -6.24 -4.39
N SER A 63 -4.26 -6.75 -5.61
CA SER A 63 -5.12 -7.78 -6.24
C SER A 63 -5.01 -9.14 -5.56
N GLN A 64 -3.87 -9.39 -4.89
CA GLN A 64 -3.58 -10.64 -4.17
C GLN A 64 -4.14 -10.68 -2.74
N LEU A 65 -4.70 -9.57 -2.26
CA LEU A 65 -5.33 -9.51 -0.93
C LEU A 65 -6.58 -10.40 -0.90
N ARG A 66 -6.75 -11.10 0.23
CA ARG A 66 -7.87 -11.98 0.55
C ARG A 66 -8.77 -11.34 1.60
N PRO A 67 -10.00 -11.80 1.82
CA PRO A 67 -10.90 -11.26 2.85
C PRO A 67 -10.26 -11.13 4.24
N ALA A 68 -9.44 -12.10 4.64
CA ALA A 68 -8.70 -12.08 5.91
C ALA A 68 -7.67 -10.93 6.01
N ASP A 69 -7.33 -10.28 4.90
CA ASP A 69 -6.39 -9.16 4.86
C ASP A 69 -7.08 -7.79 5.02
N ALA A 70 -8.41 -7.74 5.11
CA ALA A 70 -9.12 -6.47 5.30
C ALA A 70 -8.61 -5.65 6.51
N PRO A 71 -8.29 -6.24 7.68
CA PRO A 71 -7.69 -5.49 8.78
C PRO A 71 -6.35 -4.84 8.44
N LEU A 72 -5.53 -5.47 7.59
CA LEU A 72 -4.28 -4.89 7.13
C LEU A 72 -4.54 -3.63 6.28
N VAL A 73 -5.52 -3.67 5.38
CA VAL A 73 -5.86 -2.50 4.55
C VAL A 73 -6.38 -1.36 5.41
N HIS A 74 -7.20 -1.64 6.42
CA HIS A 74 -7.66 -0.64 7.38
C HIS A 74 -6.50 -0.03 8.19
N GLU A 75 -5.54 -0.84 8.62
CA GLU A 75 -4.35 -0.36 9.34
C GLU A 75 -3.47 0.52 8.43
N MET A 76 -3.24 0.12 7.18
CA MET A 76 -2.51 0.92 6.19
C MET A 76 -3.20 2.26 5.93
N HIS A 77 -4.53 2.25 5.75
CA HIS A 77 -5.33 3.45 5.52
C HIS A 77 -5.24 4.42 6.72
N SER A 78 -5.52 3.95 7.93
CA SER A 78 -5.49 4.80 9.14
C SER A 78 -4.08 5.33 9.44
N THR A 79 -3.05 4.53 9.19
CA THR A 79 -1.65 4.97 9.33
C THR A 79 -1.31 6.06 8.32
N ALA A 80 -1.64 5.87 7.04
CA ALA A 80 -1.41 6.85 5.98
C ALA A 80 -2.11 8.18 6.27
N HIS A 81 -3.38 8.12 6.64
CA HIS A 81 -4.19 9.28 6.98
C HIS A 81 -3.63 10.05 8.18
N ARG A 82 -3.36 9.34 9.28
CA ARG A 82 -2.80 9.92 10.51
C ARG A 82 -1.46 10.61 10.25
N LEU A 83 -0.58 9.97 9.48
CA LEU A 83 0.73 10.53 9.17
C LEU A 83 0.65 11.71 8.21
N ALA A 84 -0.20 11.65 7.18
CA ALA A 84 -0.41 12.77 6.27
C ALA A 84 -0.93 13.99 7.04
N ARG A 85 -1.93 13.81 7.90
CA ARG A 85 -2.46 14.88 8.75
C ARG A 85 -1.40 15.47 9.69
N ARG A 86 -0.61 14.63 10.32
CA ARG A 86 0.47 15.08 11.21
C ARG A 86 1.54 15.90 10.48
N LEU A 87 1.92 15.48 9.27
CA LEU A 87 3.00 16.12 8.51
C LEU A 87 2.54 17.38 7.77
N ALA A 88 1.27 17.44 7.33
CA ALA A 88 0.71 18.64 6.73
C ALA A 88 0.26 19.68 7.77
N ALA A 89 0.14 19.27 9.05
CA ALA A 89 -0.19 20.11 10.18
C ALA A 89 -1.44 21.01 9.96
N GLU A 90 -1.31 22.32 10.24
CA GLU A 90 -2.44 23.28 10.13
C GLU A 90 -2.96 23.46 8.68
N ALA A 91 -2.14 23.13 7.69
CA ALA A 91 -2.52 23.22 6.28
C ALA A 91 -3.31 21.99 5.79
N PHE A 92 -3.58 21.02 6.65
CA PHE A 92 -4.24 19.78 6.24
C PHE A 92 -5.69 19.98 5.86
N ASP A 93 -5.98 19.62 4.63
CA ASP A 93 -7.34 19.58 4.05
C ASP A 93 -7.61 18.13 3.60
N GLU A 94 -8.62 17.50 4.19
CA GLU A 94 -9.02 16.12 3.94
C GLU A 94 -9.30 15.86 2.46
N GLU A 95 -9.96 16.82 1.78
CA GLU A 95 -10.29 16.69 0.36
C GLU A 95 -9.06 16.70 -0.55
N GLN A 96 -7.94 17.21 -0.06
CA GLN A 96 -6.67 17.23 -0.78
C GLN A 96 -5.82 15.99 -0.56
N LEU A 97 -6.19 15.09 0.36
CA LEU A 97 -5.51 13.83 0.56
C LEU A 97 -5.94 12.81 -0.51
N SER A 98 -4.98 12.22 -1.18
CA SER A 98 -5.20 11.13 -2.15
C SER A 98 -4.54 9.86 -1.65
N LEU A 99 -5.35 8.85 -1.32
CA LEU A 99 -4.89 7.52 -0.90
C LEU A 99 -5.21 6.50 -1.98
N GLY A 100 -4.28 5.59 -2.26
CA GLY A 100 -4.56 4.51 -3.19
C GLY A 100 -3.40 3.56 -3.45
N PHE A 101 -3.76 2.41 -4.00
CA PHE A 101 -2.86 1.38 -4.47
C PHE A 101 -2.76 1.43 -5.99
N HIS A 102 -1.57 1.27 -6.54
CA HIS A 102 -1.48 0.95 -7.96
C HIS A 102 -2.00 -0.46 -8.22
N TRP A 103 -2.82 -0.59 -9.29
CA TRP A 103 -3.40 -1.85 -9.72
C TRP A 103 -2.63 -2.43 -10.90
N PRO A 104 -2.46 -3.78 -10.98
CA PRO A 104 -1.85 -4.40 -12.14
C PRO A 104 -2.58 -4.01 -13.46
N PRO A 105 -1.85 -3.80 -14.57
CA PRO A 105 -0.42 -3.98 -14.77
C PRO A 105 0.46 -2.78 -14.37
N ALA A 106 -0.09 -1.68 -13.85
CA ALA A 106 0.62 -0.42 -13.58
C ALA A 106 1.50 -0.46 -12.31
N LEU A 107 2.09 -1.62 -11.99
CA LEU A 107 2.97 -1.79 -10.83
C LEU A 107 4.43 -1.48 -11.17
N SER A 108 5.07 -0.62 -10.35
CA SER A 108 6.51 -0.37 -10.44
C SER A 108 7.32 -1.30 -9.54
N VAL A 109 6.79 -1.66 -8.38
CA VAL A 109 7.43 -2.55 -7.40
C VAL A 109 6.45 -3.64 -7.00
N PRO A 110 6.80 -4.94 -7.14
CA PRO A 110 5.94 -6.06 -6.73
C PRO A 110 6.01 -6.27 -5.21
N TRP A 111 5.49 -5.32 -4.47
CA TRP A 111 5.27 -5.32 -3.03
C TRP A 111 4.14 -4.37 -2.72
N LEU A 112 3.14 -4.81 -1.96
CA LEU A 112 1.99 -3.99 -1.59
C LEU A 112 2.45 -2.67 -0.96
N HIS A 113 1.99 -1.56 -1.51
CA HIS A 113 2.25 -0.24 -0.98
C HIS A 113 1.06 0.68 -1.21
N LEU A 114 0.67 1.36 -0.16
CA LEU A 114 -0.34 2.42 -0.19
C LEU A 114 0.37 3.75 -0.37
N HIS A 115 -0.01 4.48 -1.40
CA HIS A 115 0.42 5.85 -1.61
C HIS A 115 -0.47 6.81 -0.81
N ALA A 116 0.16 7.77 -0.10
CA ALA A 116 -0.50 8.92 0.48
C ALA A 116 0.11 10.18 -0.12
N ILE A 117 -0.67 10.91 -0.91
CA ILE A 117 -0.22 12.05 -1.71
C ILE A 117 -0.99 13.29 -1.27
N TYR A 118 -0.27 14.36 -0.91
CA TYR A 118 -0.86 15.61 -0.45
C TYR A 118 -0.02 16.84 -0.85
N PRO A 119 -0.63 17.97 -1.27
CA PRO A 119 -2.03 18.07 -1.69
C PRO A 119 -2.23 17.46 -3.09
N ARG A 120 -3.38 16.83 -3.31
CA ARG A 120 -3.67 16.19 -4.62
C ARG A 120 -3.74 17.18 -5.77
N ALA A 121 -4.08 18.44 -5.50
CA ALA A 121 -4.14 19.50 -6.52
C ALA A 121 -2.78 19.80 -7.15
N ARG A 122 -1.67 19.55 -6.44
CA ARG A 122 -0.29 19.75 -6.92
C ARG A 122 0.35 18.47 -7.44
N ARG A 123 -0.43 17.43 -7.63
CA ARG A 123 0.04 16.10 -8.02
C ARG A 123 0.65 16.10 -9.43
N ARG A 124 1.90 15.67 -9.50
CA ARG A 124 2.61 15.47 -10.78
C ARG A 124 2.08 14.21 -11.48
N TRP A 125 2.13 14.19 -12.80
CA TRP A 125 1.71 13.06 -13.63
C TRP A 125 0.28 12.60 -13.32
N PRO A 126 -0.75 13.45 -13.49
CA PRO A 126 -2.12 13.14 -13.09
C PRO A 126 -2.68 11.87 -13.73
N TRP A 127 -2.18 11.49 -14.92
CA TRP A 127 -2.59 10.25 -15.60
C TRP A 127 -2.21 8.96 -14.85
N LYS A 128 -1.16 8.95 -14.01
CA LYS A 128 -0.77 7.80 -13.20
C LYS A 128 -1.77 7.51 -12.06
N TRP A 129 -2.54 8.50 -11.69
CA TRP A 129 -3.41 8.49 -10.51
C TRP A 129 -4.88 8.43 -10.90
N THR A 130 -5.16 7.91 -12.10
CA THR A 130 -6.53 7.76 -12.58
C THR A 130 -7.20 6.54 -11.95
N PRO A 131 -8.53 6.52 -11.81
CA PRO A 131 -9.26 5.40 -11.21
C PRO A 131 -9.07 4.04 -11.90
N LEU A 132 -8.55 4.04 -13.13
CA LEU A 132 -8.26 2.81 -13.89
C LEU A 132 -7.04 2.05 -13.35
N GLY A 133 -6.05 2.78 -12.81
CA GLY A 133 -4.80 2.19 -12.33
C GLY A 133 -4.46 2.52 -10.87
N PHE A 134 -5.27 3.38 -10.23
CA PHE A 134 -5.07 3.82 -8.84
C PHE A 134 -6.37 3.64 -8.06
N VAL A 135 -6.40 2.63 -7.20
CA VAL A 135 -7.61 2.16 -6.50
C VAL A 135 -7.53 2.56 -5.04
N SER A 136 -8.58 3.21 -4.54
CA SER A 136 -8.64 3.65 -3.15
C SER A 136 -8.75 2.47 -2.17
N PRO A 137 -8.29 2.65 -0.91
CA PRO A 137 -8.41 1.63 0.13
C PRO A 137 -9.85 1.15 0.36
N GLU A 138 -10.82 2.07 0.31
CA GLU A 138 -12.25 1.77 0.51
C GLU A 138 -12.75 0.79 -0.56
N ARG A 139 -12.39 1.01 -1.83
CA ARG A 139 -12.76 0.09 -2.93
C ARG A 139 -12.11 -1.28 -2.78
N VAL A 140 -10.89 -1.34 -2.25
CA VAL A 140 -10.22 -2.61 -1.93
C VAL A 140 -10.96 -3.33 -0.81
N ILE A 141 -11.31 -2.62 0.28
CA ILE A 141 -12.08 -3.17 1.41
C ILE A 141 -13.43 -3.69 0.95
N ASP A 142 -14.18 -2.91 0.17
CA ASP A 142 -15.47 -3.32 -0.41
C ASP A 142 -15.35 -4.63 -1.21
N ARG A 143 -14.32 -4.74 -2.03
CA ARG A 143 -14.05 -5.96 -2.79
C ARG A 143 -13.83 -7.16 -1.86
N LEU A 144 -13.00 -6.99 -0.82
CA LEU A 144 -12.68 -8.06 0.13
C LEU A 144 -13.92 -8.50 0.91
N GLN A 145 -14.79 -7.57 1.30
CA GLN A 145 -16.04 -7.85 1.99
C GLN A 145 -17.01 -8.64 1.10
N ARG A 146 -17.18 -8.24 -0.18
CA ARG A 146 -18.00 -8.98 -1.15
C ARG A 146 -17.48 -10.40 -1.38
N GLN A 147 -16.17 -10.58 -1.45
CA GLN A 147 -15.56 -11.91 -1.55
C GLN A 147 -15.84 -12.78 -0.32
N SER A 148 -15.84 -12.18 0.89
CA SER A 148 -16.19 -12.88 2.12
C SER A 148 -17.64 -13.36 2.13
N LEU A 149 -18.57 -12.53 1.65
CA LEU A 149 -19.99 -12.87 1.56
C LEU A 149 -20.28 -13.93 0.50
N ALA A 150 -19.54 -13.91 -0.62
CA ALA A 150 -19.67 -14.90 -1.68
C ALA A 150 -19.14 -16.30 -1.29
N PHE A 151 -18.24 -16.36 -0.31
CA PHE A 151 -17.67 -17.61 0.22
C PHE A 151 -18.41 -18.10 1.47
N ARG A 152 -19.75 -18.03 1.52
CA ARG A 152 -20.52 -18.70 2.55
C ARG A 152 -20.56 -20.20 2.22
N PRO A 153 -20.03 -21.10 3.09
CA PRO A 153 -20.14 -22.52 2.82
C PRO A 153 -21.62 -22.92 2.80
N PRO A 154 -22.05 -23.81 1.87
CA PRO A 154 -23.40 -24.32 1.85
C PRO A 154 -23.61 -25.16 3.12
N GLY A 155 -24.50 -24.74 4.03
CA GLY A 155 -24.88 -25.56 5.18
C GLY A 155 -25.17 -24.88 6.53
N GLU A 156 -25.09 -23.56 6.66
CA GLU A 156 -25.56 -22.85 7.85
C GLU A 156 -26.86 -22.07 7.55
N TRP A 157 -28.02 -22.80 7.69
CA TRP A 157 -29.36 -22.22 7.71
C TRP A 157 -29.92 -22.32 9.13
#